data_244c20aa688aed2c7a5aa235c983ea1d
#
_entry.id   244c20aa688aed2c7a5aa235c983ea1d
#
_cell.length_a   1.000
_cell.length_b   1.000
_cell.length_c   1.000
_cell.angle_alpha   90.00
_cell.angle_beta   90.00
_cell.angle_gamma   90.00
#
_symmetry.space_group_name_H-M   'P 1'
#
loop_
_entity.id
_entity.type
_entity.pdbx_description
1 polymer ?
#
loop_
_entity_poly.entity_id
_entity_poly.type
_entity_poly.pdbx_seq_one_letter_code
_entity_poly.pdbx_strand_id
1 'polypeptide(L)'
;MIDFIYQNPTKIIFGNGSIEKLSSEILNYGTRVLLVYGGYSIKDSGLYDCLVNQLKRNEIEYQELPFVTIPALDRVYEGINIVKENQIDIIIGIGGGTCLDVAKAIALGAANLHDIWDILTGKILYDNLKCLPIGTVVTIPGS
;
A
#
# COMPACT_ATOMS: atom_id res chain seq x y z
N MET A 1 -34.45 3.55 -15.04
CA MET A 1 -33.65 3.50 -13.80
C MET A 1 -32.63 2.39 -14.04
N ILE A 2 -31.34 2.64 -13.73
CA ILE A 2 -30.32 1.58 -13.86
C ILE A 2 -30.17 0.95 -12.48
N ASP A 3 -30.40 -0.33 -12.37
CA ASP A 3 -30.22 -1.07 -11.11
C ASP A 3 -28.73 -1.38 -10.93
N PHE A 4 -28.19 -1.13 -9.74
CA PHE A 4 -26.81 -1.50 -9.40
C PHE A 4 -26.72 -1.91 -7.93
N ILE A 5 -25.71 -2.72 -7.62
CA ILE A 5 -25.34 -3.08 -6.24
C ILE A 5 -23.97 -2.44 -5.98
N TYR A 6 -23.85 -1.69 -4.89
CA TYR A 6 -22.60 -1.11 -4.44
C TYR A 6 -22.24 -1.64 -3.05
N GLN A 7 -21.02 -2.16 -2.93
CA GLN A 7 -20.45 -2.58 -1.66
C GLN A 7 -18.99 -2.15 -1.60
N ASN A 8 -18.61 -1.39 -0.57
CA ASN A 8 -17.23 -0.97 -0.35
C ASN A 8 -16.84 -1.23 1.12
N PRO A 9 -16.01 -2.25 1.40
CA PRO A 9 -15.56 -2.58 2.75
C PRO A 9 -14.43 -1.68 3.26
N THR A 10 -13.97 -0.70 2.47
CA THR A 10 -12.84 0.16 2.83
C THR A 10 -13.19 1.01 4.05
N LYS A 11 -12.39 0.88 5.12
CA LYS A 11 -12.46 1.74 6.30
C LYS A 11 -11.78 3.07 5.98
N ILE A 12 -12.48 4.17 6.17
CA ILE A 12 -11.96 5.52 5.97
C ILE A 12 -11.81 6.20 7.33
N ILE A 13 -10.61 6.70 7.61
CA ILE A 13 -10.28 7.48 8.81
C ILE A 13 -9.88 8.87 8.34
N PHE A 14 -10.72 9.85 8.58
CA PHE A 14 -10.55 11.22 8.12
C PHE A 14 -10.62 12.21 9.28
N GLY A 15 -9.79 13.25 9.23
CA GLY A 15 -9.80 14.35 10.20
C GLY A 15 -8.42 14.65 10.77
N ASN A 16 -8.35 15.68 11.63
CA ASN A 16 -7.13 16.06 12.30
C ASN A 16 -6.65 14.92 13.21
N GLY A 17 -5.34 14.60 13.13
CA GLY A 17 -4.76 13.51 13.91
C GLY A 17 -5.11 12.10 13.42
N SER A 18 -5.79 11.95 12.28
CA SER A 18 -6.14 10.63 11.73
C SER A 18 -4.92 9.73 11.53
N ILE A 19 -3.76 10.31 11.21
CA ILE A 19 -2.51 9.59 11.02
C ILE A 19 -2.03 8.87 12.28
N GLU A 20 -2.38 9.35 13.45
CA GLU A 20 -2.00 8.73 14.74
C GLU A 20 -2.61 7.35 14.96
N LYS A 21 -3.67 7.03 14.20
CA LYS A 21 -4.35 5.73 14.27
C LYS A 21 -3.70 4.67 13.37
N LEU A 22 -2.71 5.04 12.54
CA LEU A 22 -2.17 4.14 11.52
C LEU A 22 -1.57 2.87 12.13
N SER A 23 -0.74 2.98 13.16
CA SER A 23 -0.10 1.83 13.79
C SER A 23 -1.12 0.86 14.39
N SER A 24 -2.19 1.36 15.01
CA SER A 24 -3.25 0.51 15.55
C SER A 24 -4.06 -0.20 14.46
N GLU A 25 -4.23 0.43 13.30
CA GLU A 25 -4.87 -0.22 12.15
C GLU A 25 -3.96 -1.28 11.53
N ILE A 26 -2.65 -1.02 11.41
CA ILE A 26 -1.68 -1.99 10.91
C ILE A 26 -1.66 -3.26 11.76
N LEU A 27 -1.66 -3.12 13.09
CA LEU A 27 -1.60 -4.25 14.02
C LEU A 27 -2.78 -5.23 13.90
N ASN A 28 -3.89 -4.83 13.27
CA ASN A 28 -4.99 -5.75 12.95
C ASN A 28 -4.61 -6.78 11.85
N TYR A 29 -3.51 -6.53 11.12
CA TYR A 29 -3.09 -7.36 9.98
C TYR A 29 -1.74 -8.03 10.20
N GLY A 30 -0.86 -7.46 11.02
CA GLY A 30 0.45 -8.00 11.32
C GLY A 30 1.42 -6.95 11.82
N THR A 31 2.71 -7.30 11.86
CA THR A 31 3.78 -6.46 12.40
C THR A 31 4.88 -6.14 11.39
N ARG A 32 4.77 -6.61 10.14
CA ARG A 32 5.76 -6.37 9.09
C ARG A 32 5.13 -5.61 7.94
N VAL A 33 5.64 -4.43 7.67
CA VAL A 33 5.04 -3.45 6.76
C VAL A 33 5.97 -3.09 5.61
N LEU A 34 5.44 -2.95 4.41
CA LEU A 34 6.10 -2.27 3.31
C LEU A 34 5.53 -0.86 3.14
N LEU A 35 6.37 0.16 3.27
CA LEU A 35 6.03 1.55 2.98
C LEU A 35 6.36 1.88 1.52
N VAL A 36 5.36 2.23 0.72
CA VAL A 36 5.51 2.62 -0.70
C VAL A 36 5.23 4.11 -0.82
N TYR A 37 6.20 4.92 -1.21
CA TYR A 37 6.04 6.36 -1.28
C TYR A 37 6.82 7.02 -2.41
N GLY A 38 6.40 8.25 -2.80
CA GLY A 38 6.94 8.98 -3.94
C GLY A 38 8.30 9.57 -3.69
N GLY A 39 8.36 10.84 -3.41
CA GLY A 39 9.61 11.60 -3.30
C GLY A 39 9.89 12.13 -1.90
N TYR A 40 10.62 13.24 -1.87
CA TYR A 40 11.03 13.89 -0.62
C TYR A 40 9.89 14.59 0.13
N SER A 41 8.78 14.91 -0.52
CA SER A 41 7.66 15.65 0.08
C SER A 41 7.11 15.03 1.36
N ILE A 42 7.12 13.71 1.47
CA ILE A 42 6.73 13.01 2.70
C ILE A 42 7.70 13.29 3.86
N LYS A 43 9.00 13.46 3.56
CA LYS A 43 10.05 13.79 4.54
C LYS A 43 9.98 15.27 4.90
N ASP A 44 9.87 16.14 3.90
CA ASP A 44 9.80 17.58 4.07
C ASP A 44 8.58 18.03 4.89
N SER A 45 7.47 17.32 4.78
CA SER A 45 6.25 17.58 5.57
C SER A 45 6.30 17.06 7.00
N GLY A 46 7.33 16.29 7.38
CA GLY A 46 7.42 15.60 8.68
C GLY A 46 6.51 14.36 8.80
N LEU A 47 5.74 14.03 7.77
CA LEU A 47 4.86 12.87 7.76
C LEU A 47 5.64 11.57 7.91
N TYR A 48 6.78 11.46 7.23
CA TYR A 48 7.67 10.30 7.32
C TYR A 48 8.12 10.04 8.77
N ASP A 49 8.61 11.06 9.44
CA ASP A 49 9.07 10.93 10.83
C ASP A 49 7.94 10.55 11.78
N CYS A 50 6.76 11.14 11.57
CA CYS A 50 5.56 10.77 12.31
C CYS A 50 5.23 9.28 12.17
N LEU A 51 5.22 8.77 10.94
CA LEU A 51 4.93 7.37 10.62
C LEU A 51 5.98 6.42 11.21
N VAL A 52 7.25 6.67 10.94
CA VAL A 52 8.36 5.81 11.41
C VAL A 52 8.43 5.76 12.94
N ASN A 53 8.20 6.89 13.61
CA ASN A 53 8.14 6.94 15.07
C ASN A 53 6.98 6.11 15.64
N GLN A 54 5.81 6.11 14.98
CA GLN A 54 4.70 5.25 15.38
C GLN A 54 5.03 3.77 15.23
N LEU A 55 5.62 3.39 14.07
CA LEU A 55 6.00 1.99 13.81
C LEU A 55 7.00 1.50 14.87
N LYS A 56 8.05 2.29 15.14
CA LYS A 56 9.07 1.96 16.16
C LYS A 56 8.49 1.83 17.57
N ARG A 57 7.60 2.74 17.98
CA ARG A 57 6.96 2.71 19.32
C ARG A 57 6.07 1.49 19.52
N ASN A 58 5.52 0.95 18.45
CA ASN A 58 4.63 -0.22 18.46
C ASN A 58 5.32 -1.52 18.00
N GLU A 59 6.68 -1.51 17.93
CA GLU A 59 7.49 -2.67 17.54
C GLU A 59 7.07 -3.27 16.19
N ILE A 60 6.67 -2.41 15.25
CA ILE A 60 6.32 -2.79 13.88
C ILE A 60 7.58 -2.69 13.03
N GLU A 61 7.98 -3.79 12.43
CA GLU A 61 9.07 -3.86 11.47
C GLU A 61 8.63 -3.28 10.13
N TYR A 62 9.52 -2.56 9.44
CA TYR A 62 9.16 -2.00 8.14
C TYR A 62 10.30 -2.09 7.14
N GLN A 63 9.91 -2.24 5.89
CA GLN A 63 10.74 -2.07 4.70
C GLN A 63 10.23 -0.89 3.89
N GLU A 64 11.05 -0.37 3.01
CA GLU A 64 10.73 0.83 2.22
C GLU A 64 10.89 0.59 0.73
N LEU A 65 9.96 1.11 -0.05
CA LEU A 65 10.06 1.29 -1.49
C LEU A 65 9.87 2.79 -1.80
N PRO A 66 10.94 3.58 -1.70
CA PRO A 66 10.89 5.02 -1.95
C PRO A 66 10.93 5.36 -3.44
N PHE A 67 10.72 6.64 -3.76
CA PHE A 67 10.85 7.21 -5.11
C PHE A 67 9.94 6.59 -6.18
N VAL A 68 8.75 6.17 -5.77
CA VAL A 68 7.70 5.74 -6.69
C VAL A 68 7.04 6.98 -7.30
N THR A 69 7.65 7.53 -8.36
CA THR A 69 7.21 8.78 -9.00
C THR A 69 6.40 8.53 -10.27
N ILE A 70 6.51 7.35 -10.85
CA ILE A 70 5.73 6.86 -11.98
C ILE A 70 5.25 5.43 -11.69
N PRO A 71 4.12 4.98 -12.25
CA PRO A 71 3.61 3.62 -12.06
C PRO A 71 4.37 2.63 -12.97
N ALA A 72 5.66 2.45 -12.71
CA ALA A 72 6.53 1.60 -13.51
C ALA A 72 6.51 0.15 -13.03
N LEU A 73 6.49 -0.79 -13.97
CA LEU A 73 6.36 -2.23 -13.69
C LEU A 73 7.58 -2.80 -12.94
N ASP A 74 8.78 -2.29 -13.23
CA ASP A 74 10.00 -2.66 -12.52
C ASP A 74 9.92 -2.34 -11.02
N ARG A 75 9.30 -1.20 -10.65
CA ARG A 75 9.06 -0.85 -9.24
C ARG A 75 8.05 -1.80 -8.59
N VAL A 76 7.08 -2.28 -9.33
CA VAL A 76 6.14 -3.30 -8.84
C VAL A 76 6.87 -4.61 -8.56
N TYR A 77 7.72 -5.08 -9.47
CA TYR A 77 8.51 -6.29 -9.26
C TYR A 77 9.47 -6.16 -8.08
N GLU A 78 10.14 -5.03 -7.93
CA GLU A 78 11.00 -4.76 -6.78
C GLU A 78 10.19 -4.86 -5.47
N GLY A 79 9.03 -4.24 -5.40
CA GLY A 79 8.14 -4.30 -4.25
C GLY A 79 7.65 -5.73 -3.95
N ILE A 80 7.31 -6.52 -4.98
CA ILE A 80 6.94 -7.93 -4.83
C ILE A 80 8.08 -8.75 -4.21
N ASN A 81 9.33 -8.51 -4.64
CA ASN A 81 10.49 -9.19 -4.08
C ASN A 81 10.69 -8.81 -2.61
N ILE A 82 10.64 -7.51 -2.27
CA ILE A 82 10.72 -7.06 -0.88
C ILE A 82 9.66 -7.75 -0.01
N VAL A 83 8.42 -7.82 -0.48
CA VAL A 83 7.32 -8.47 0.23
C VAL A 83 7.62 -9.94 0.52
N LYS A 84 8.09 -10.68 -0.48
CA LYS A 84 8.37 -12.11 -0.36
C LYS A 84 9.57 -12.40 0.53
N GLU A 85 10.67 -11.66 0.37
CA GLU A 85 11.90 -11.82 1.13
C GLU A 85 11.73 -11.48 2.61
N ASN A 86 10.94 -10.48 2.92
CA ASN A 86 10.73 -9.99 4.29
C ASN A 86 9.39 -10.44 4.89
N GLN A 87 8.64 -11.29 4.21
CA GLN A 87 7.34 -11.82 4.68
C GLN A 87 6.40 -10.71 5.16
N ILE A 88 6.25 -9.67 4.37
CA ILE A 88 5.43 -8.50 4.70
C ILE A 88 3.95 -8.90 4.88
N ASP A 89 3.33 -8.40 5.94
CA ASP A 89 1.95 -8.69 6.30
C ASP A 89 0.97 -7.68 5.67
N ILE A 90 1.37 -6.42 5.53
CA ILE A 90 0.54 -5.32 4.99
C ILE A 90 1.40 -4.32 4.22
N ILE A 91 0.82 -3.71 3.18
CA ILE A 91 1.47 -2.67 2.38
C ILE A 91 0.78 -1.34 2.64
N ILE A 92 1.56 -0.30 2.89
CA ILE A 92 1.07 1.07 3.09
C ILE A 92 1.55 1.95 1.93
N GLY A 93 0.61 2.34 1.06
CA GLY A 93 0.85 3.34 0.02
C GLY A 93 0.69 4.75 0.57
N ILE A 94 1.71 5.61 0.41
CA ILE A 94 1.73 6.96 0.97
C ILE A 94 1.98 7.97 -0.15
N GLY A 95 1.03 8.84 -0.41
CA GLY A 95 1.16 9.84 -1.47
C GLY A 95 -0.09 10.04 -2.29
N GLY A 96 0.09 10.32 -3.58
CA GLY A 96 -0.95 10.41 -4.60
C GLY A 96 -1.20 9.08 -5.29
N GLY A 97 -2.07 9.10 -6.32
CA GLY A 97 -2.52 7.92 -7.06
C GLY A 97 -1.43 6.95 -7.48
N THR A 98 -0.30 7.45 -7.98
CA THR A 98 0.84 6.63 -8.42
C THR A 98 1.34 5.68 -7.32
N CYS A 99 1.58 6.19 -6.11
CA CYS A 99 2.04 5.37 -4.99
C CYS A 99 0.99 4.33 -4.58
N LEU A 100 -0.28 4.73 -4.60
CA LEU A 100 -1.40 3.87 -4.24
C LEU A 100 -1.58 2.75 -5.26
N ASP A 101 -1.46 3.05 -6.55
CA ASP A 101 -1.61 2.06 -7.62
C ASP A 101 -0.46 1.06 -7.63
N VAL A 102 0.79 1.52 -7.43
CA VAL A 102 1.94 0.62 -7.28
C VAL A 102 1.78 -0.27 -6.03
N ALA A 103 1.36 0.29 -4.90
CA ALA A 103 1.10 -0.49 -3.69
C ALA A 103 0.03 -1.59 -3.91
N LYS A 104 -1.05 -1.29 -4.63
CA LYS A 104 -2.09 -2.26 -4.99
C LYS A 104 -1.55 -3.36 -5.91
N ALA A 105 -0.77 -2.98 -6.93
CA ALA A 105 -0.16 -3.94 -7.86
C ALA A 105 0.82 -4.88 -7.13
N ILE A 106 1.62 -4.35 -6.20
CA ILE A 106 2.52 -5.16 -5.35
C ILE A 106 1.70 -6.14 -4.49
N ALA A 107 0.65 -5.67 -3.83
CA ALA A 107 -0.20 -6.50 -2.97
C ALA A 107 -0.84 -7.67 -3.73
N LEU A 108 -1.29 -7.40 -4.95
CA LEU A 108 -1.87 -8.40 -5.83
C LEU A 108 -0.80 -9.40 -6.33
N GLY A 109 0.33 -8.90 -6.84
CA GLY A 109 1.39 -9.74 -7.40
C GLY A 109 2.11 -10.59 -6.37
N ALA A 110 2.30 -10.07 -5.14
CA ALA A 110 2.97 -10.82 -4.07
C ALA A 110 2.11 -11.97 -3.50
N ALA A 111 0.78 -11.84 -3.56
CA ALA A 111 -0.15 -12.83 -3.02
C ALA A 111 -0.46 -13.99 -3.99
N ASN A 112 0.03 -13.92 -5.22
CA ASN A 112 -0.27 -14.89 -6.27
C ASN A 112 1.02 -15.47 -6.89
N LEU A 113 0.91 -16.63 -7.53
CA LEU A 113 2.02 -17.28 -8.24
C LEU A 113 2.16 -16.79 -9.69
N HIS A 114 1.12 -16.18 -10.22
CA HIS A 114 1.12 -15.65 -11.58
C HIS A 114 1.93 -14.36 -11.68
N ASP A 115 2.50 -14.11 -12.84
CA ASP A 115 3.15 -12.84 -13.12
C ASP A 115 2.16 -11.69 -13.05
N ILE A 116 2.54 -10.61 -12.36
CA ILE A 116 1.65 -9.46 -12.16
C ILE A 116 1.25 -8.82 -13.50
N TRP A 117 2.14 -8.82 -14.50
CA TRP A 117 1.82 -8.29 -15.82
C TRP A 117 0.72 -9.08 -16.51
N ASP A 118 0.74 -10.40 -16.39
CA ASP A 118 -0.31 -11.27 -16.96
C ASP A 118 -1.66 -11.07 -16.26
N ILE A 119 -1.64 -10.76 -14.98
CA ILE A 119 -2.85 -10.37 -14.24
C ILE A 119 -3.35 -9.01 -14.73
N LEU A 120 -2.50 -7.99 -14.77
CA LEU A 120 -2.88 -6.62 -15.14
C LEU A 120 -3.34 -6.50 -16.60
N THR A 121 -2.82 -7.34 -17.49
CA THR A 121 -3.23 -7.37 -18.90
C THR A 121 -4.44 -8.25 -19.18
N GLY A 122 -5.02 -8.89 -18.15
CA GLY A 122 -6.21 -9.72 -18.29
C GLY A 122 -5.96 -11.11 -18.90
N LYS A 123 -4.71 -11.53 -19.04
CA LYS A 123 -4.39 -12.91 -19.45
C LYS A 123 -4.79 -13.92 -18.38
N ILE A 124 -4.70 -13.51 -17.11
CA ILE A 124 -5.18 -14.25 -15.96
C ILE A 124 -6.46 -13.57 -15.46
N LEU A 125 -7.53 -14.34 -15.37
CA LEU A 125 -8.80 -13.82 -14.86
C LEU A 125 -8.70 -13.50 -13.36
N TYR A 126 -9.39 -12.44 -12.93
CA TYR A 126 -9.38 -11.99 -11.54
C TYR A 126 -10.09 -12.94 -10.56
N ASP A 127 -10.81 -13.93 -11.06
CA ASP A 127 -11.51 -14.91 -10.25
C ASP A 127 -10.51 -15.70 -9.38
N ASN A 128 -10.74 -15.69 -8.06
CA ASN A 128 -9.91 -16.38 -7.06
C ASN A 128 -8.50 -15.81 -6.82
N LEU A 129 -8.16 -14.62 -7.34
CA LEU A 129 -6.92 -13.96 -6.96
C LEU A 129 -6.98 -13.48 -5.51
N LYS A 130 -5.84 -13.62 -4.82
CA LYS A 130 -5.64 -13.11 -3.47
C LYS A 130 -4.99 -11.73 -3.52
N CYS A 131 -5.15 -10.97 -2.47
CA CYS A 131 -4.47 -9.70 -2.30
C CYS A 131 -4.00 -9.58 -0.85
N LEU A 132 -2.79 -9.08 -0.64
CA LEU A 132 -2.36 -8.70 0.70
C LEU A 132 -3.18 -7.50 1.19
N PRO A 133 -3.32 -7.33 2.51
CA PRO A 133 -3.91 -6.13 3.07
C PRO A 133 -3.18 -4.86 2.60
N ILE A 134 -3.95 -3.82 2.30
CA ILE A 134 -3.43 -2.53 1.86
C ILE A 134 -4.01 -1.43 2.74
N GLY A 135 -3.14 -0.57 3.26
CA GLY A 135 -3.52 0.72 3.82
C GLY A 135 -3.06 1.85 2.90
N THR A 136 -3.74 2.98 2.96
CA THR A 136 -3.33 4.16 2.18
C THR A 136 -3.32 5.41 3.05
N VAL A 137 -2.28 6.21 2.92
CA VAL A 137 -2.18 7.56 3.48
C VAL A 137 -2.19 8.54 2.31
N VAL A 138 -3.36 9.08 2.02
CA VAL A 138 -3.56 9.95 0.86
C VAL A 138 -3.09 11.36 1.23
N THR A 139 -2.08 11.88 0.51
CA THR A 139 -1.51 13.22 0.75
C THR A 139 -1.97 14.26 -0.27
N ILE A 140 -2.57 13.82 -1.39
CA ILE A 140 -3.10 14.67 -2.45
C ILE A 140 -4.55 14.27 -2.68
N PRO A 141 -5.53 15.14 -2.41
CA PRO A 141 -6.91 14.85 -2.70
C PRO A 141 -7.13 14.82 -4.21
N GLY A 142 -7.60 13.71 -4.70
CA GLY A 142 -8.09 13.44 -6.04
C GLY A 142 -7.41 14.14 -7.21
N SER A 143 -6.86 13.39 -8.09
CA SER A 143 -6.45 13.88 -9.43
C SER A 143 -7.42 13.32 -10.45
#